data_e9e5373f89b661e5a7e7d40cd78363be
#
_entry.id   e9e5373f89b661e5a7e7d40cd78363be
#
_cell.length_a   1.000
_cell.length_b   1.000
_cell.length_c   1.000
_cell.angle_alpha   90.00
_cell.angle_beta   90.00
_cell.angle_gamma   90.00
#
_symmetry.space_group_name_H-M   'P 1'
#
loop_
_entity.id
_entity.type
_entity.pdbx_description
1 polymer ?
#
loop_
_entity_poly.entity_id
_entity_poly.type
_entity_poly.pdbx_seq_one_letter_code
_entity_poly.pdbx_strand_id
1 'polypeptide(L)'
;MTVFLARHGNELGGFRGGWSSHGLDSLGEEQVLALAEYLLENQSINDIQSIYSSDLPRAMQTAKIVADKLDLPIIEKSGFREVNNGALAGMANEEADRLYPELYWKRLGWEEKYPKGESPKDFCNRISTEWKSLLEEIKSEDKNVLLITHGGVIQVILSILKGERYSNKKSFDSVSCCDLIKIEM
;
A
#
# COMPACT_ATOMS: atom_id res chain seq x y z
N MET A 1 2.38 13.32 -17.04
CA MET A 1 2.83 12.63 -15.81
C MET A 1 1.75 11.67 -15.34
N THR A 2 2.10 10.43 -15.05
CA THR A 2 1.15 9.39 -14.60
C THR A 2 1.68 8.68 -13.37
N VAL A 3 0.83 8.44 -12.38
CA VAL A 3 1.12 7.58 -11.24
C VAL A 3 0.32 6.29 -11.37
N PHE A 4 1.01 5.17 -11.37
CA PHE A 4 0.38 3.86 -11.26
C PHE A 4 0.42 3.43 -9.81
N LEU A 5 -0.72 3.10 -9.22
CA LEU A 5 -0.80 2.53 -7.88
C LEU A 5 -0.99 1.02 -7.99
N ALA A 6 -0.18 0.25 -7.26
CA ALA A 6 -0.37 -1.19 -7.15
C ALA A 6 -0.40 -1.63 -5.68
N ARG A 7 -1.36 -2.49 -5.33
CA ARG A 7 -1.32 -3.19 -4.06
C ARG A 7 -0.33 -4.34 -4.15
N HIS A 8 0.45 -4.57 -3.09
CA HIS A 8 1.33 -5.74 -2.97
C HIS A 8 0.59 -7.05 -3.24
N GLY A 9 1.31 -8.11 -3.63
CA GLY A 9 0.79 -9.47 -3.77
C GLY A 9 0.26 -10.04 -2.46
N ASN A 10 -0.41 -11.20 -2.53
CA ASN A 10 -0.97 -11.83 -1.33
C ASN A 10 0.10 -12.07 -0.25
N GLU A 11 -0.22 -11.73 1.00
CA GLU A 11 0.67 -11.93 2.14
C GLU A 11 0.28 -13.18 2.94
N LEU A 12 1.21 -13.69 3.74
CA LEU A 12 0.97 -14.84 4.61
C LEU A 12 -0.28 -14.62 5.47
N GLY A 13 -1.28 -15.48 5.29
CA GLY A 13 -2.56 -15.41 5.97
C GLY A 13 -2.51 -15.86 7.43
N GLY A 14 -3.61 -15.62 8.17
CA GLY A 14 -3.76 -16.05 9.57
C GLY A 14 -3.22 -15.05 10.60
N PHE A 15 -2.70 -13.91 10.18
CA PHE A 15 -2.10 -12.90 11.04
C PHE A 15 -2.71 -11.51 10.82
N ARG A 16 -2.56 -10.64 11.81
CA ARG A 16 -2.86 -9.21 11.69
C ARG A 16 -1.78 -8.55 10.84
N GLY A 17 -2.14 -8.02 9.69
CA GLY A 17 -1.23 -7.29 8.80
C GLY A 17 -0.69 -5.99 9.42
N GLY A 18 -1.05 -4.85 8.84
CA GLY A 18 -0.53 -3.55 9.28
C GLY A 18 0.98 -3.47 9.11
N TRP A 19 1.72 -3.14 10.17
CA TRP A 19 3.19 -3.12 10.18
C TRP A 19 3.82 -4.48 10.49
N SER A 20 3.17 -5.58 10.04
CA SER A 20 3.75 -6.92 10.15
C SER A 20 5.05 -7.06 9.35
N SER A 21 5.92 -7.97 9.81
CA SER A 21 7.13 -8.38 9.09
C SER A 21 6.89 -9.54 8.11
N HIS A 22 5.62 -9.92 7.88
CA HIS A 22 5.28 -11.01 6.97
C HIS A 22 5.48 -10.59 5.53
N GLY A 23 5.99 -11.51 4.73
CA GLY A 23 6.19 -11.37 3.30
C GLY A 23 5.02 -11.91 2.48
N LEU A 24 5.27 -12.06 1.18
CA LEU A 24 4.37 -12.71 0.25
C LEU A 24 4.27 -14.21 0.57
N ASP A 25 3.11 -14.80 0.29
CA ASP A 25 2.99 -16.26 0.16
C ASP A 25 3.19 -16.68 -1.31
N SER A 26 3.10 -17.97 -1.60
CA SER A 26 3.29 -18.50 -2.96
C SER A 26 2.28 -17.93 -3.97
N LEU A 27 1.03 -17.72 -3.55
CA LEU A 27 0.01 -17.09 -4.39
C LEU A 27 0.38 -15.64 -4.68
N GLY A 28 0.89 -14.93 -3.68
CA GLY A 28 1.36 -13.55 -3.84
C GLY A 28 2.51 -13.44 -4.83
N GLU A 29 3.47 -14.35 -4.79
CA GLU A 29 4.57 -14.40 -5.76
C GLU A 29 4.05 -14.61 -7.19
N GLU A 30 3.13 -15.56 -7.40
CA GLU A 30 2.48 -15.81 -8.70
C GLU A 30 1.73 -14.56 -9.21
N GLN A 31 0.97 -13.90 -8.34
CA GLN A 31 0.25 -12.67 -8.68
C GLN A 31 1.21 -11.55 -9.13
N VAL A 32 2.33 -11.39 -8.42
CA VAL A 32 3.32 -10.36 -8.74
C VAL A 32 4.05 -10.66 -10.04
N LEU A 33 4.37 -11.91 -10.33
CA LEU A 33 4.95 -12.31 -11.61
C LEU A 33 4.02 -11.96 -12.78
N ALA A 34 2.71 -12.24 -12.64
CA ALA A 34 1.72 -11.87 -13.65
C ALA A 34 1.61 -10.35 -13.83
N LEU A 35 1.63 -9.57 -12.73
CA LEU A 35 1.68 -8.11 -12.81
C LEU A 35 2.95 -7.61 -13.52
N ALA A 36 4.11 -8.18 -13.20
CA ALA A 36 5.38 -7.79 -13.81
C ALA A 36 5.42 -8.07 -15.31
N GLU A 37 4.87 -9.21 -15.75
CA GLU A 37 4.71 -9.54 -17.16
C GLU A 37 3.78 -8.56 -17.90
N TYR A 38 2.62 -8.29 -17.32
CA TYR A 38 1.69 -7.30 -17.86
C TYR A 38 2.33 -5.91 -18.03
N LEU A 39 3.09 -5.46 -17.02
CA LEU A 39 3.79 -4.17 -17.07
C LEU A 39 4.88 -4.15 -18.14
N LEU A 40 5.63 -5.24 -18.30
CA LEU A 40 6.66 -5.37 -19.34
C LEU A 40 6.04 -5.32 -20.75
N GLU A 41 4.98 -6.08 -21.00
CA GLU A 41 4.27 -6.08 -22.29
C GLU A 41 3.72 -4.70 -22.66
N ASN A 42 3.36 -3.89 -21.65
CA ASN A 42 2.82 -2.55 -21.83
C ASN A 42 3.84 -1.44 -21.52
N GLN A 43 5.13 -1.75 -21.44
CA GLN A 43 6.17 -0.79 -21.01
C GLN A 43 6.24 0.43 -21.92
N SER A 44 6.10 0.26 -23.24
CA SER A 44 6.13 1.36 -24.22
C SER A 44 4.92 2.32 -24.11
N ILE A 45 3.82 1.84 -23.53
CA ILE A 45 2.59 2.65 -23.33
C ILE A 45 2.62 3.33 -21.96
N ASN A 46 3.04 2.59 -20.95
CA ASN A 46 3.04 3.06 -19.55
C ASN A 46 4.23 3.98 -19.26
N ASP A 47 5.37 3.74 -19.92
CA ASP A 47 6.61 4.51 -19.79
C ASP A 47 6.99 4.79 -18.33
N ILE A 48 6.92 3.73 -17.48
CA ILE A 48 7.27 3.80 -16.07
C ILE A 48 8.80 3.89 -15.96
N GLN A 49 9.31 4.87 -15.21
CA GLN A 49 10.74 5.18 -15.12
C GLN A 49 11.32 4.88 -13.73
N SER A 50 10.48 4.71 -12.72
CA SER A 50 10.91 4.32 -11.37
C SER A 50 9.78 3.70 -10.57
N ILE A 51 10.17 2.90 -9.58
CA ILE A 51 9.25 2.24 -8.67
C ILE A 51 9.44 2.83 -7.28
N TYR A 52 8.40 3.42 -6.73
CA TYR A 52 8.32 3.78 -5.32
C TYR A 52 7.65 2.65 -4.55
N SER A 53 8.15 2.32 -3.37
CA SER A 53 7.57 1.23 -2.57
C SER A 53 7.53 1.55 -1.09
N SER A 54 6.44 1.13 -0.45
CA SER A 54 6.46 0.93 1.00
C SER A 54 7.59 -0.05 1.35
N ASP A 55 8.31 0.20 2.42
CA ASP A 55 9.42 -0.63 2.90
C ASP A 55 8.98 -1.85 3.73
N LEU A 56 7.66 -2.10 3.86
CA LEU A 56 7.18 -3.35 4.47
C LEU A 56 7.49 -4.56 3.57
N PRO A 57 7.89 -5.73 4.16
CA PRO A 57 8.44 -6.86 3.41
C PRO A 57 7.62 -7.28 2.19
N ARG A 58 6.29 -7.42 2.31
CA ARG A 58 5.41 -7.81 1.20
C ARG A 58 5.40 -6.81 0.04
N ALA A 59 5.48 -5.51 0.35
CA ALA A 59 5.54 -4.46 -0.68
C ALA A 59 6.92 -4.44 -1.34
N MET A 60 8.00 -4.57 -0.56
CA MET A 60 9.37 -4.64 -1.09
C MET A 60 9.62 -5.89 -1.92
N GLN A 61 9.09 -7.05 -1.53
CA GLN A 61 9.17 -8.27 -2.35
C GLN A 61 8.44 -8.08 -3.68
N THR A 62 7.23 -7.49 -3.65
CA THR A 62 6.50 -7.11 -4.86
C THR A 62 7.34 -6.15 -5.73
N ALA A 63 7.90 -5.10 -5.14
CA ALA A 63 8.71 -4.12 -5.85
C ALA A 63 9.95 -4.75 -6.49
N LYS A 64 10.63 -5.65 -5.80
CA LYS A 64 11.84 -6.32 -6.33
C LYS A 64 11.52 -7.19 -7.53
N ILE A 65 10.47 -8.01 -7.48
CA ILE A 65 10.07 -8.86 -8.62
C ILE A 65 9.73 -8.00 -9.84
N VAL A 66 8.98 -6.91 -9.64
CA VAL A 66 8.62 -5.99 -10.74
C VAL A 66 9.85 -5.25 -11.25
N ALA A 67 10.70 -4.74 -10.37
CA ALA A 67 11.91 -4.01 -10.71
C ALA A 67 12.91 -4.85 -11.53
N ASP A 68 13.12 -6.09 -11.09
CA ASP A 68 14.00 -7.04 -11.79
C ASP A 68 13.50 -7.34 -13.22
N LYS A 69 12.17 -7.39 -13.41
CA LYS A 69 11.55 -7.64 -14.72
C LYS A 69 11.62 -6.44 -15.65
N LEU A 70 11.50 -5.23 -15.13
CA LEU A 70 11.45 -3.98 -15.91
C LEU A 70 12.80 -3.26 -16.01
N ASP A 71 13.82 -3.72 -15.28
CA ASP A 71 15.12 -3.05 -15.11
C ASP A 71 14.97 -1.61 -14.61
N LEU A 72 14.20 -1.42 -13.53
CA LEU A 72 13.88 -0.11 -12.97
C LEU A 72 14.41 0.05 -11.53
N PRO A 73 14.80 1.27 -11.13
CA PRO A 73 15.21 1.55 -9.76
C PRO A 73 14.03 1.52 -8.79
N ILE A 74 14.30 1.08 -7.55
CA ILE A 74 13.34 1.14 -6.43
C ILE A 74 13.73 2.27 -5.48
N ILE A 75 12.74 3.08 -5.10
CA ILE A 75 12.87 4.16 -4.11
C ILE A 75 11.95 3.81 -2.94
N GLU A 76 12.55 3.53 -1.79
CA GLU A 76 11.80 3.18 -0.58
C GLU A 76 11.15 4.41 0.04
N LYS A 77 9.88 4.31 0.41
CA LYS A 77 9.07 5.35 1.05
C LYS A 77 8.29 4.80 2.24
N SER A 78 8.88 4.85 3.42
CA SER A 78 8.23 4.38 4.66
C SER A 78 6.93 5.11 4.99
N GLY A 79 6.75 6.32 4.46
CA GLY A 79 5.50 7.08 4.56
C GLY A 79 4.29 6.40 3.91
N PHE A 80 4.51 5.46 2.99
CA PHE A 80 3.44 4.66 2.37
C PHE A 80 3.22 3.28 3.01
N ARG A 81 3.73 3.03 4.22
CA ARG A 81 3.37 1.84 5.00
C ARG A 81 1.86 1.77 5.25
N GLU A 82 1.33 0.55 5.38
CA GLU A 82 -0.05 0.31 5.84
C GLU A 82 -0.28 0.91 7.25
N VAL A 83 -1.49 0.84 7.75
CA VAL A 83 -1.80 1.32 9.10
C VAL A 83 -0.86 0.68 10.14
N ASN A 84 -0.30 1.53 11.02
CA ASN A 84 0.44 1.04 12.18
C ASN A 84 -0.54 0.50 13.22
N ASN A 85 -0.75 -0.80 13.22
CA ASN A 85 -1.62 -1.48 14.18
C ASN A 85 -0.88 -1.84 15.49
N GLY A 86 0.34 -1.32 15.68
CA GLY A 86 1.09 -1.34 16.94
C GLY A 86 1.30 -2.75 17.50
N ALA A 87 0.77 -2.98 18.70
CA ALA A 87 0.91 -4.26 19.40
C ALA A 87 0.27 -5.45 18.67
N LEU A 88 -0.59 -5.21 17.68
CA LEU A 88 -1.25 -6.26 16.89
C LEU A 88 -0.45 -6.65 15.64
N ALA A 89 0.60 -5.90 15.26
CA ALA A 89 1.36 -6.13 14.05
C ALA A 89 1.98 -7.55 14.03
N GLY A 90 1.57 -8.36 13.05
CA GLY A 90 2.06 -9.74 12.90
C GLY A 90 1.56 -10.75 13.94
N MET A 91 0.64 -10.35 14.82
CA MET A 91 0.02 -11.26 15.80
C MET A 91 -0.93 -12.23 15.10
N ALA A 92 -0.96 -13.51 15.54
CA ALA A 92 -1.94 -14.46 15.05
C ALA A 92 -3.38 -13.96 15.31
N ASN A 93 -4.29 -14.15 14.37
CA ASN A 93 -5.65 -13.61 14.48
C ASN A 93 -6.36 -14.09 15.74
N GLU A 94 -6.26 -15.38 16.09
CA GLU A 94 -6.85 -15.95 17.29
C GLU A 94 -6.32 -15.32 18.59
N GLU A 95 -5.01 -15.08 18.63
CA GLU A 95 -4.38 -14.40 19.76
C GLU A 95 -4.81 -12.95 19.87
N ALA A 96 -4.86 -12.24 18.75
CA ALA A 96 -5.33 -10.85 18.70
C ALA A 96 -6.77 -10.72 19.17
N ASP A 97 -7.65 -11.64 18.75
CA ASP A 97 -9.07 -11.65 19.19
C ASP A 97 -9.22 -11.95 20.67
N ARG A 98 -8.34 -12.78 21.23
CA ARG A 98 -8.32 -13.11 22.65
C ARG A 98 -7.80 -11.96 23.52
N LEU A 99 -6.70 -11.31 23.09
CA LEU A 99 -6.03 -10.25 23.87
C LEU A 99 -6.64 -8.88 23.67
N TYR A 100 -7.19 -8.62 22.50
CA TYR A 100 -7.76 -7.33 22.08
C TYR A 100 -9.15 -7.56 21.45
N PRO A 101 -10.12 -8.07 22.20
CA PRO A 101 -11.46 -8.35 21.68
C PRO A 101 -12.07 -7.09 21.08
N GLU A 102 -12.74 -7.23 19.93
CA GLU A 102 -13.43 -6.14 19.24
C GLU A 102 -12.54 -5.02 18.67
N LEU A 103 -11.22 -5.12 18.81
CA LEU A 103 -10.26 -4.11 18.31
C LEU A 103 -9.98 -4.31 16.81
N TYR A 104 -10.83 -3.72 15.99
CA TYR A 104 -10.74 -3.76 14.54
C TYR A 104 -10.69 -2.35 13.95
N TRP A 105 -9.97 -2.17 12.84
CA TRP A 105 -9.84 -0.88 12.15
C TRP A 105 -11.15 -0.13 11.96
N LYS A 106 -12.19 -0.82 11.48
CA LYS A 106 -13.50 -0.22 11.23
C LYS A 106 -14.24 0.21 12.50
N ARG A 107 -13.85 -0.28 13.67
CA ARG A 107 -14.49 0.05 14.97
C ARG A 107 -13.82 1.22 15.67
N LEU A 108 -12.54 1.51 15.39
CA LEU A 108 -11.85 2.64 16.00
C LEU A 108 -12.57 3.96 15.73
N GLY A 109 -12.64 4.80 16.77
CA GLY A 109 -12.98 6.21 16.63
C GLY A 109 -11.91 6.94 15.81
N TRP A 110 -12.28 8.08 15.22
CA TRP A 110 -11.38 8.80 14.32
C TRP A 110 -10.00 9.13 14.92
N GLU A 111 -9.97 9.47 16.21
CA GLU A 111 -8.75 9.79 16.97
C GLU A 111 -8.30 8.66 17.90
N GLU A 112 -9.05 7.56 17.94
CA GLU A 112 -8.72 6.41 18.75
C GLU A 112 -7.58 5.62 18.14
N LYS A 113 -6.55 5.31 18.94
CA LYS A 113 -5.33 4.65 18.49
C LYS A 113 -5.33 3.16 18.77
N TYR A 114 -4.71 2.41 17.90
CA TYR A 114 -4.23 1.08 18.28
C TYR A 114 -3.22 1.18 19.45
N PRO A 115 -3.16 0.21 20.36
CA PRO A 115 -2.11 0.14 21.37
C PRO A 115 -0.73 0.20 20.72
N LYS A 116 0.07 1.22 21.05
CA LYS A 116 1.39 1.51 20.43
C LYS A 116 1.34 1.75 18.90
N GLY A 117 0.18 2.07 18.37
CA GLY A 117 -0.04 2.30 16.94
C GLY A 117 -0.62 3.67 16.64
N GLU A 118 -1.23 3.81 15.47
CA GLU A 118 -1.82 5.05 14.99
C GLU A 118 -3.36 4.99 14.99
N SER A 119 -3.98 6.17 14.98
CA SER A 119 -5.41 6.36 14.77
C SER A 119 -5.74 6.47 13.29
N PRO A 120 -7.05 6.34 12.89
CA PRO A 120 -7.48 6.68 11.54
C PRO A 120 -7.08 8.08 11.09
N LYS A 121 -7.08 9.05 11.99
CA LYS A 121 -6.63 10.42 11.73
C LYS A 121 -5.13 10.48 11.43
N ASP A 122 -4.31 9.83 12.27
CA ASP A 122 -2.85 9.83 12.09
C ASP A 122 -2.47 9.17 10.76
N PHE A 123 -3.09 8.01 10.46
CA PHE A 123 -2.90 7.30 9.20
C PHE A 123 -3.26 8.17 7.99
N CYS A 124 -4.47 8.76 7.99
CA CYS A 124 -4.92 9.62 6.91
C CYS A 124 -3.99 10.83 6.70
N ASN A 125 -3.56 11.48 7.79
CA ASN A 125 -2.66 12.62 7.72
C ASN A 125 -1.28 12.23 7.16
N ARG A 126 -0.72 11.11 7.60
CA ARG A 126 0.56 10.60 7.12
C ARG A 126 0.50 10.33 5.61
N ILE A 127 -0.51 9.60 5.15
CA ILE A 127 -0.66 9.30 3.73
C ILE A 127 -0.90 10.58 2.91
N SER A 128 -1.70 11.51 3.40
CA SER A 128 -1.96 12.77 2.71
C SER A 128 -0.69 13.61 2.53
N THR A 129 0.16 13.65 3.56
CA THR A 129 1.44 14.37 3.52
C THR A 129 2.42 13.69 2.55
N GLU A 130 2.55 12.37 2.64
CA GLU A 130 3.48 11.61 1.79
C GLU A 130 3.05 11.63 0.32
N TRP A 131 1.74 11.55 0.05
CA TRP A 131 1.20 11.66 -1.30
C TRP A 131 1.51 13.03 -1.93
N LYS A 132 1.31 14.10 -1.17
CA LYS A 132 1.64 15.45 -1.64
C LYS A 132 3.14 15.58 -1.94
N SER A 133 3.99 15.08 -1.05
CA SER A 133 5.45 15.10 -1.23
C SER A 133 5.88 14.31 -2.46
N LEU A 134 5.30 13.13 -2.69
CA LEU A 134 5.57 12.33 -3.89
C LEU A 134 5.18 13.08 -5.16
N LEU A 135 4.01 13.71 -5.19
CA LEU A 135 3.57 14.49 -6.36
C LEU A 135 4.48 15.67 -6.67
N GLU A 136 4.98 16.37 -5.66
CA GLU A 136 5.94 17.45 -5.82
C GLU A 136 7.27 16.94 -6.39
N GLU A 137 7.76 15.79 -5.90
CA GLU A 137 9.00 15.15 -6.35
C GLU A 137 8.91 14.73 -7.83
N ILE A 138 7.89 13.93 -8.19
CA ILE A 138 7.76 13.41 -9.57
C ILE A 138 7.42 14.49 -10.60
N LYS A 139 6.70 15.55 -10.16
CA LYS A 139 6.38 16.68 -11.04
C LYS A 139 7.65 17.44 -11.47
N SER A 140 8.64 17.57 -10.58
CA SER A 140 9.89 18.23 -10.91
C SER A 140 10.71 17.48 -11.97
N GLU A 141 10.48 16.19 -12.12
CA GLU A 141 11.21 15.30 -13.02
C GLU A 141 10.40 14.88 -14.27
N ASP A 142 9.10 15.24 -14.33
CA ASP A 142 8.13 14.86 -15.37
C ASP A 142 8.11 13.35 -15.67
N LYS A 143 8.14 12.52 -14.60
CA LYS A 143 8.22 11.07 -14.69
C LYS A 143 6.88 10.38 -14.49
N ASN A 144 6.70 9.27 -15.20
CA ASN A 144 5.69 8.27 -14.85
C ASN A 144 6.28 7.29 -13.83
N VAL A 145 5.54 6.99 -12.79
CA VAL A 145 6.03 6.16 -11.68
C VAL A 145 5.03 5.09 -11.28
N LEU A 146 5.53 3.98 -10.74
CA LEU A 146 4.74 2.95 -10.09
C LEU A 146 4.92 3.06 -8.57
N LEU A 147 3.83 3.24 -7.82
CA LEU A 147 3.81 3.18 -6.37
C LEU A 147 3.25 1.83 -5.92
N ILE A 148 4.09 0.99 -5.33
CA ILE A 148 3.70 -0.29 -4.72
C ILE A 148 3.45 -0.07 -3.23
N THR A 149 2.23 -0.32 -2.81
CA THR A 149 1.78 -0.03 -1.46
C THR A 149 0.66 -0.98 -1.00
N HIS A 150 -0.27 -0.52 -0.17
CA HIS A 150 -1.26 -1.32 0.55
C HIS A 150 -2.68 -0.84 0.28
N GLY A 151 -3.65 -1.71 0.54
CA GLY A 151 -5.06 -1.41 0.27
C GLY A 151 -5.57 -0.18 1.00
N GLY A 152 -5.25 -0.02 2.29
CA GLY A 152 -5.65 1.16 3.07
C GLY A 152 -5.04 2.46 2.55
N VAL A 153 -3.78 2.43 2.15
CA VAL A 153 -3.07 3.59 1.57
C VAL A 153 -3.74 4.02 0.26
N ILE A 154 -4.00 3.07 -0.64
CA ILE A 154 -4.66 3.35 -1.92
C ILE A 154 -6.04 3.97 -1.68
N GLN A 155 -6.81 3.47 -0.72
CA GLN A 155 -8.12 4.04 -0.37
C GLN A 155 -8.05 5.49 0.09
N VAL A 156 -7.04 5.84 0.90
CA VAL A 156 -6.83 7.25 1.30
C VAL A 156 -6.49 8.11 0.08
N ILE A 157 -5.56 7.67 -0.78
CA ILE A 157 -5.18 8.40 -1.99
C ILE A 157 -6.39 8.61 -2.91
N LEU A 158 -7.17 7.55 -3.17
CA LEU A 158 -8.38 7.66 -4.00
C LEU A 158 -9.43 8.61 -3.41
N SER A 159 -9.57 8.64 -2.07
CA SER A 159 -10.46 9.61 -1.40
C SER A 159 -9.99 11.05 -1.62
N ILE A 160 -8.68 11.30 -1.52
CA ILE A 160 -8.10 12.62 -1.80
C ILE A 160 -8.39 13.06 -3.24
N LEU A 161 -8.16 12.18 -4.21
CA LEU A 161 -8.38 12.47 -5.64
C LEU A 161 -9.84 12.75 -5.97
N LYS A 162 -10.76 12.09 -5.27
CA LYS A 162 -12.22 12.33 -5.42
C LYS A 162 -12.71 13.58 -4.65
N GLY A 163 -11.83 14.24 -3.86
CA GLY A 163 -12.25 15.32 -2.98
C GLY A 163 -13.16 14.86 -1.82
N GLU A 164 -13.13 13.58 -1.47
CA GLU A 164 -13.94 12.98 -0.43
C GLU A 164 -13.18 12.90 0.89
N ARG A 165 -13.93 13.03 2.01
CA ARG A 165 -13.35 12.76 3.32
C ARG A 165 -13.17 11.26 3.52
N TYR A 166 -11.93 10.83 3.73
CA TYR A 166 -11.65 9.45 4.12
C TYR A 166 -12.31 9.08 5.45
N SER A 167 -12.77 7.84 5.57
CA SER A 167 -13.27 7.27 6.82
C SER A 167 -12.95 5.79 6.88
N ASN A 168 -12.38 5.33 8.00
CA ASN A 168 -12.13 3.91 8.26
C ASN A 168 -13.42 3.08 8.40
N LYS A 169 -14.58 3.72 8.53
CA LYS A 169 -15.91 3.07 8.67
C LYS A 169 -16.62 2.85 7.35
N LYS A 170 -16.23 3.58 6.30
CA LYS A 170 -16.79 3.35 4.96
C LYS A 170 -16.27 2.03 4.39
N SER A 171 -17.15 1.32 3.67
CA SER A 171 -16.69 0.28 2.75
C SER A 171 -16.27 0.97 1.46
N PHE A 172 -15.00 0.91 1.14
CA PHE A 172 -14.50 1.26 -0.18
C PHE A 172 -14.51 0.01 -1.06
N ASP A 173 -14.54 0.20 -2.37
CA ASP A 173 -14.29 -0.91 -3.29
C ASP A 173 -12.98 -1.59 -2.90
N SER A 174 -13.01 -2.91 -2.82
CA SER A 174 -11.81 -3.66 -2.43
C SER A 174 -10.75 -3.52 -3.51
N VAL A 175 -9.57 -3.05 -3.12
CA VAL A 175 -8.39 -3.11 -3.99
C VAL A 175 -7.78 -4.49 -3.81
N SER A 176 -7.88 -5.34 -4.83
CA SER A 176 -7.31 -6.69 -4.81
C SER A 176 -5.79 -6.65 -4.82
N CYS A 177 -5.13 -7.74 -4.41
CA CYS A 177 -3.68 -7.86 -4.54
C CYS A 177 -3.29 -7.73 -6.02
N CYS A 178 -2.24 -6.99 -6.30
CA CYS A 178 -1.74 -6.68 -7.65
C CYS A 178 -2.71 -5.90 -8.55
N ASP A 179 -3.84 -5.38 -8.04
CA ASP A 179 -4.64 -4.42 -8.79
C ASP A 179 -3.77 -3.21 -9.16
N LEU A 180 -3.86 -2.79 -10.41
CA LEU A 180 -3.15 -1.64 -10.98
C LEU A 180 -4.13 -0.52 -11.29
N ILE A 181 -3.93 0.64 -10.69
CA ILE A 181 -4.78 1.83 -10.87
C ILE A 181 -3.95 2.92 -11.52
N LYS A 182 -4.37 3.38 -12.70
CA LYS A 182 -3.73 4.48 -13.42
C LYS A 182 -4.34 5.81 -13.01
N ILE A 183 -3.50 6.77 -12.65
CA ILE A 183 -3.88 8.14 -12.28
C ILE A 183 -3.13 9.10 -13.21
N GLU A 184 -3.86 9.79 -14.08
CA GLU A 184 -3.33 10.85 -14.93
C GLU A 184 -3.39 12.18 -14.17
N MET A 185 -2.26 12.91 -14.12
CA MET A 185 -2.08 14.13 -13.33
C MET A 185 -1.94 15.36 -14.24
#